data_52f5b31cf167ebd4e69fbe835504bb0c
#
_entry.id   52f5b31cf167ebd4e69fbe835504bb0c
#
_cell.length_a   1.000
_cell.length_b   1.000
_cell.length_c   1.000
_cell.angle_alpha   90.00
_cell.angle_beta   90.00
_cell.angle_gamma   90.00
#
_symmetry.space_group_name_H-M   'P 1'
#
loop_
_entity.id
_entity.type
_entity.pdbx_description
1 polymer ?
#
loop_
_entity_poly.entity_id
_entity_poly.type
_entity_poly.pdbx_seq_one_letter_code
_entity_poly.pdbx_strand_id
1 'polypeptide(L)'
;MTTCTQPTLPPSIFPARFQILSGSALKLLACILMLIDHTGVLILANYKPALRVLFTIGSTEITWYRIVRDIGRSAFPIFCFLLMEGFLHTHDRRKYGQNLLLFALISEIPWNFMFSNTWHYPDTQNVFFTLFLGYLGLCALEALWEKPLLQLLCIAGLFGFSFVLHSDYSWHGFLLILIMYLLRTQK
;
A
#
# COMPACT_ATOMS: atom_id res chain seq x y z
N MET A 1 35.00 11.08 25.00
CA MET A 1 33.72 11.69 24.56
C MET A 1 33.62 11.50 23.07
N THR A 2 33.00 10.43 22.62
CA THR A 2 32.74 10.14 21.20
C THR A 2 31.46 10.85 20.81
N THR A 3 31.60 11.94 20.04
CA THR A 3 30.48 12.64 19.43
C THR A 3 29.78 11.70 18.45
N CYS A 4 28.61 11.23 18.84
CA CYS A 4 27.71 10.47 17.98
C CYS A 4 27.20 11.46 16.89
N THR A 5 27.80 11.41 15.72
CA THR A 5 27.29 12.13 14.53
C THR A 5 25.96 11.51 14.17
N GLN A 6 24.87 12.26 14.34
CA GLN A 6 23.56 11.85 13.85
C GLN A 6 23.64 11.65 12.32
N PRO A 7 23.10 10.54 11.78
CA PRO A 7 23.04 10.36 10.34
C PRO A 7 22.22 11.50 9.76
N THR A 8 22.81 12.25 8.85
CA THR A 8 22.12 13.29 8.08
C THR A 8 20.99 12.63 7.30
N LEU A 9 19.75 13.10 7.51
CA LEU A 9 18.59 12.64 6.77
C LEU A 9 18.84 12.78 5.26
N PRO A 10 18.58 11.76 4.45
CA PRO A 10 18.75 11.87 3.01
C PRO A 10 17.87 13.00 2.46
N PRO A 11 18.35 13.77 1.48
CA PRO A 11 17.59 14.87 0.90
C PRO A 11 16.27 14.35 0.29
N SER A 12 15.20 15.12 0.47
CA SER A 12 13.90 14.78 -0.13
C SER A 12 14.01 14.70 -1.66
N ILE A 13 13.35 13.73 -2.28
CA ILE A 13 13.37 13.54 -3.75
C ILE A 13 12.80 14.74 -4.49
N PHE A 14 11.86 15.45 -3.87
CA PHE A 14 11.19 16.61 -4.47
C PHE A 14 11.80 17.91 -3.98
N PRO A 15 12.10 18.86 -4.90
CA PRO A 15 12.47 20.21 -4.50
C PRO A 15 11.34 20.81 -3.64
N ALA A 16 11.70 21.67 -2.67
CA ALA A 16 10.78 22.23 -1.68
C ALA A 16 9.51 22.86 -2.29
N ARG A 17 9.60 23.37 -3.52
CA ARG A 17 8.47 23.95 -4.27
C ARG A 17 7.38 22.93 -4.67
N PHE A 18 7.67 21.61 -4.64
CA PHE A 18 6.71 20.53 -4.93
C PHE A 18 6.19 19.85 -3.66
N GLN A 19 6.65 20.25 -2.48
CA GLN A 19 6.15 19.74 -1.20
C GLN A 19 4.90 20.53 -0.78
N ILE A 20 3.87 20.50 -1.63
CA ILE A 20 2.63 21.24 -1.43
C ILE A 20 1.77 20.63 -0.32
N LEU A 21 1.88 19.31 -0.12
CA LEU A 21 1.09 18.58 0.86
C LEU A 21 1.96 18.09 2.02
N SER A 22 1.53 18.38 3.24
CA SER A 22 2.13 17.77 4.43
C SER A 22 1.84 16.26 4.49
N GLY A 23 2.67 15.48 5.20
CA GLY A 23 2.42 14.07 5.39
C GLY A 23 1.05 13.77 6.01
N SER A 24 0.53 14.67 6.86
CA SER A 24 -0.82 14.55 7.43
C SER A 24 -1.90 14.80 6.38
N ALA A 25 -1.72 15.78 5.49
CA ALA A 25 -2.65 16.04 4.39
C ALA A 25 -2.71 14.87 3.40
N LEU A 26 -1.55 14.25 3.08
CA LEU A 26 -1.49 13.05 2.26
C LEU A 26 -2.22 11.85 2.89
N LYS A 27 -2.07 11.65 4.20
CA LYS A 27 -2.80 10.60 4.94
C LYS A 27 -4.31 10.83 4.85
N LEU A 28 -4.77 12.07 5.09
CA LEU A 28 -6.18 12.41 5.01
C LEU A 28 -6.73 12.21 3.59
N LEU A 29 -5.99 12.66 2.57
CA LEU A 29 -6.36 12.45 1.17
C LEU A 29 -6.48 10.96 0.83
N ALA A 30 -5.51 10.14 1.23
CA ALA A 30 -5.56 8.69 1.01
C ALA A 30 -6.76 8.04 1.71
N CYS A 31 -7.08 8.45 2.94
CA CYS A 31 -8.26 7.97 3.65
C CYS A 31 -9.57 8.35 2.95
N ILE A 32 -9.68 9.58 2.43
CA ILE A 32 -10.86 10.03 1.67
C ILE A 32 -11.01 9.23 0.39
N LEU A 33 -9.92 9.03 -0.37
CA LEU A 33 -9.94 8.22 -1.59
C LEU A 33 -10.31 6.77 -1.30
N MET A 34 -9.79 6.18 -0.22
CA MET A 34 -10.18 4.84 0.21
C MET A 34 -11.66 4.76 0.60
N LEU A 35 -12.19 5.78 1.27
CA LEU A 35 -13.62 5.84 1.59
C LEU A 35 -14.47 5.88 0.32
N ILE A 36 -14.06 6.64 -0.70
CA ILE A 36 -14.71 6.68 -2.02
C ILE A 36 -14.69 5.28 -2.66
N ASP A 37 -13.56 4.59 -2.63
CA ASP A 37 -13.42 3.22 -3.16
C ASP A 37 -14.39 2.24 -2.50
N HIS A 38 -14.41 2.21 -1.17
CA HIS A 38 -15.26 1.30 -0.39
C HIS A 38 -16.75 1.64 -0.55
N THR A 39 -17.09 2.92 -0.63
CA THR A 39 -18.46 3.35 -0.96
C THR A 39 -18.87 2.86 -2.35
N GLY A 40 -17.95 2.91 -3.33
CA GLY A 40 -18.14 2.33 -4.65
C GLY A 40 -18.48 0.84 -4.59
N VAL A 41 -17.73 0.05 -3.81
CA VAL A 41 -17.99 -1.39 -3.65
C VAL A 41 -19.32 -1.65 -2.96
N LEU A 42 -19.60 -1.00 -1.83
CA LEU A 42 -20.77 -1.29 -1.01
C LEU A 42 -22.08 -0.82 -1.62
N ILE A 43 -22.08 0.37 -2.23
CA ILE A 43 -23.31 1.03 -2.69
C ILE A 43 -23.46 0.91 -4.20
N LEU A 44 -22.45 1.35 -4.97
CA LEU A 44 -22.58 1.45 -6.42
C LEU A 44 -22.57 0.09 -7.12
N ALA A 45 -21.90 -0.93 -6.57
CA ALA A 45 -21.93 -2.28 -7.12
C ALA A 45 -23.34 -2.88 -7.15
N ASN A 46 -24.20 -2.47 -6.21
CA ASN A 46 -25.60 -2.93 -6.11
C ASN A 46 -26.61 -1.95 -6.72
N TYR A 47 -26.17 -0.80 -7.21
CA TYR A 47 -27.04 0.23 -7.77
C TYR A 47 -27.06 0.16 -9.29
N LYS A 48 -28.08 -0.47 -9.87
CA LYS A 48 -28.21 -0.70 -11.33
C LYS A 48 -27.92 0.53 -12.21
N PRO A 49 -28.36 1.77 -11.89
CA PRO A 49 -28.01 2.93 -12.70
C PRO A 49 -26.52 3.24 -12.77
N ALA A 50 -25.76 2.96 -11.71
CA ALA A 50 -24.31 3.18 -11.68
C ALA A 50 -23.53 2.15 -12.51
N LEU A 51 -24.14 1.03 -12.83
CA LEU A 51 -23.57 -0.03 -13.67
C LEU A 51 -23.86 0.15 -15.17
N ARG A 52 -24.69 1.16 -15.55
CA ARG A 52 -24.94 1.46 -16.97
C ARG A 52 -23.65 1.94 -17.64
N VAL A 53 -23.40 1.41 -18.83
CA VAL A 53 -22.29 1.85 -19.65
C VAL A 53 -22.55 3.28 -20.11
N LEU A 54 -21.62 4.18 -19.81
CA LEU A 54 -21.64 5.58 -20.23
C LEU A 54 -21.04 5.72 -21.64
N PHE A 55 -19.89 5.09 -21.83
CA PHE A 55 -19.18 5.01 -23.11
C PHE A 55 -18.16 3.87 -23.04
N THR A 56 -17.61 3.50 -24.21
CA THR A 56 -16.63 2.42 -24.33
C THR A 56 -15.34 2.96 -24.93
N ILE A 57 -14.21 2.61 -24.32
CA ILE A 57 -12.87 2.93 -24.84
C ILE A 57 -12.17 1.63 -25.20
N GLY A 58 -12.04 1.36 -26.51
CA GLY A 58 -11.54 0.06 -26.99
C GLY A 58 -12.47 -1.08 -26.58
N SER A 59 -11.95 -2.05 -25.81
CA SER A 59 -12.72 -3.17 -25.25
C SER A 59 -13.25 -2.90 -23.84
N THR A 60 -13.04 -1.71 -23.30
CA THR A 60 -13.34 -1.38 -21.90
C THR A 60 -14.59 -0.55 -21.78
N GLU A 61 -15.60 -1.08 -21.09
CA GLU A 61 -16.83 -0.37 -20.74
C GLU A 61 -16.59 0.55 -19.54
N ILE A 62 -16.92 1.82 -19.67
CA ILE A 62 -16.81 2.84 -18.62
C ILE A 62 -18.20 3.06 -18.02
N THR A 63 -18.29 2.81 -16.71
CA THR A 63 -19.49 3.00 -15.90
C THR A 63 -19.19 3.97 -14.77
N TRP A 64 -20.20 4.56 -14.15
CA TRP A 64 -20.01 5.37 -12.93
C TRP A 64 -19.31 4.57 -11.81
N TYR A 65 -19.71 3.32 -11.64
CA TYR A 65 -19.05 2.41 -10.69
C TYR A 65 -17.54 2.34 -10.95
N ARG A 66 -17.12 2.12 -12.20
CA ARG A 66 -15.70 2.02 -12.56
C ARG A 66 -14.95 3.32 -12.32
N ILE A 67 -15.52 4.47 -12.68
CA ILE A 67 -14.89 5.79 -12.46
C ILE A 67 -14.62 6.01 -10.96
N VAL A 68 -15.62 5.76 -10.12
CA VAL A 68 -15.47 5.93 -8.66
C VAL A 68 -14.43 4.98 -8.09
N ARG A 69 -14.40 3.74 -8.55
CA ARG A 69 -13.39 2.74 -8.16
C ARG A 69 -11.98 3.16 -8.59
N ASP A 70 -11.79 3.62 -9.81
CA ASP A 70 -10.48 4.01 -10.32
C ASP A 70 -9.93 5.24 -9.59
N ILE A 71 -10.79 6.22 -9.27
CA ILE A 71 -10.44 7.36 -8.42
C ILE A 71 -10.05 6.88 -7.01
N GLY A 72 -10.86 6.04 -6.39
CA GLY A 72 -10.61 5.53 -5.06
C GLY A 72 -9.32 4.71 -4.94
N ARG A 73 -9.05 3.87 -5.94
CA ARG A 73 -7.82 3.05 -6.02
C ARG A 73 -6.53 3.86 -6.09
N SER A 74 -6.58 5.12 -6.49
CA SER A 74 -5.42 6.03 -6.43
C SER A 74 -4.92 6.28 -4.99
N ALA A 75 -5.68 5.91 -3.95
CA ALA A 75 -5.23 5.90 -2.57
C ALA A 75 -4.02 4.98 -2.35
N PHE A 76 -3.96 3.85 -3.05
CA PHE A 76 -2.95 2.83 -2.80
C PHE A 76 -1.51 3.30 -3.06
N PRO A 77 -1.16 3.92 -4.20
CA PRO A 77 0.17 4.50 -4.39
C PRO A 77 0.55 5.51 -3.31
N ILE A 78 -0.42 6.28 -2.80
CA ILE A 78 -0.18 7.23 -1.71
C ILE A 78 0.17 6.47 -0.41
N PHE A 79 -0.54 5.39 -0.09
CA PHE A 79 -0.20 4.55 1.06
C PHE A 79 1.15 3.87 0.92
N CYS A 80 1.53 3.40 -0.28
CA CYS A 80 2.86 2.86 -0.53
C CYS A 80 3.95 3.91 -0.27
N PHE A 81 3.75 5.14 -0.74
CA PHE A 81 4.65 6.25 -0.47
C PHE A 81 4.73 6.57 1.03
N LEU A 82 3.61 6.67 1.71
CA LEU A 82 3.55 6.93 3.15
C LEU A 82 4.18 5.81 3.98
N LEU A 83 4.04 4.55 3.54
CA LEU A 83 4.71 3.40 4.14
C LEU A 83 6.24 3.55 4.04
N MET A 84 6.74 3.85 2.86
CA MET A 84 8.17 4.05 2.62
C MET A 84 8.72 5.22 3.44
N GLU A 85 8.03 6.37 3.45
CA GLU A 85 8.41 7.52 4.27
C GLU A 85 8.38 7.18 5.76
N GLY A 86 7.34 6.49 6.22
CA GLY A 86 7.23 6.00 7.59
C GLY A 86 8.36 5.06 7.97
N PHE A 87 8.71 4.13 7.09
CA PHE A 87 9.83 3.20 7.29
C PHE A 87 11.17 3.92 7.43
N LEU A 88 11.43 4.94 6.62
CA LEU A 88 12.68 5.70 6.63
C LEU A 88 12.82 6.61 7.86
N HIS A 89 11.71 7.17 8.34
CA HIS A 89 11.72 8.17 9.41
C HIS A 89 11.34 7.61 10.79
N THR A 90 10.89 6.35 10.88
CA THR A 90 10.52 5.78 12.17
C THR A 90 11.76 5.46 13.02
N HIS A 91 11.70 5.83 14.29
CA HIS A 91 12.74 5.47 15.27
C HIS A 91 12.65 4.00 15.66
N ASP A 92 11.44 3.46 15.79
CA ASP A 92 11.18 2.06 16.19
C ASP A 92 10.49 1.30 15.06
N ARG A 93 11.30 0.68 14.21
CA ARG A 93 10.83 -0.12 13.06
C ARG A 93 10.02 -1.33 13.51
N ARG A 94 10.42 -1.96 14.63
CA ARG A 94 9.71 -3.13 15.15
C ARG A 94 8.26 -2.78 15.52
N LYS A 95 8.09 -1.68 16.25
CA LYS A 95 6.76 -1.18 16.63
C LYS A 95 5.95 -0.77 15.40
N TYR A 96 6.60 -0.18 14.40
CA TYR A 96 5.96 0.19 13.14
C TYR A 96 5.38 -1.05 12.41
N GLY A 97 6.19 -2.11 12.25
CA GLY A 97 5.74 -3.37 11.66
C GLY A 97 4.65 -4.06 12.47
N GLN A 98 4.75 -4.06 13.81
CA GLN A 98 3.71 -4.61 14.68
C GLN A 98 2.37 -3.87 14.52
N ASN A 99 2.39 -2.55 14.41
CA ASN A 99 1.20 -1.75 14.17
C ASN A 99 0.58 -2.08 12.80
N LEU A 100 1.38 -2.21 11.73
CA LEU A 100 0.87 -2.61 10.42
C LEU A 100 0.18 -3.98 10.47
N LEU A 101 0.81 -4.96 11.12
CA LEU A 101 0.23 -6.28 11.27
C LEU A 101 -1.06 -6.24 12.12
N LEU A 102 -1.07 -5.50 13.21
CA LEU A 102 -2.24 -5.34 14.07
C LEU A 102 -3.40 -4.72 13.27
N PHE A 103 -3.14 -3.66 12.50
CA PHE A 103 -4.16 -3.06 11.64
C PHE A 103 -4.61 -4.00 10.53
N ALA A 104 -3.73 -4.83 9.95
CA ALA A 104 -4.12 -5.86 9.00
C ALA A 104 -5.14 -6.83 9.61
N LEU A 105 -4.87 -7.32 10.82
CA LEU A 105 -5.76 -8.26 11.52
C LEU A 105 -7.10 -7.62 11.92
N ILE A 106 -7.08 -6.40 12.44
CA ILE A 106 -8.31 -5.68 12.82
C ILE A 106 -9.17 -5.35 11.60
N SER A 107 -8.54 -4.91 10.51
CA SER A 107 -9.23 -4.52 9.28
C SER A 107 -9.78 -5.70 8.49
N GLU A 108 -9.36 -6.93 8.81
CA GLU A 108 -9.85 -8.13 8.14
C GLU A 108 -11.34 -8.39 8.42
N ILE A 109 -11.80 -8.08 9.62
CA ILE A 109 -13.20 -8.27 10.00
C ILE A 109 -14.14 -7.41 9.12
N PRO A 110 -14.03 -6.07 9.09
CA PRO A 110 -14.87 -5.24 8.23
C PRO A 110 -14.67 -5.54 6.73
N TRP A 111 -13.46 -5.95 6.31
CA TRP A 111 -13.19 -6.37 4.95
C TRP A 111 -14.00 -7.60 4.55
N ASN A 112 -13.99 -8.63 5.37
CA ASN A 112 -14.75 -9.86 5.13
C ASN A 112 -16.26 -9.59 5.04
N PHE A 113 -16.79 -8.75 5.94
CA PHE A 113 -18.19 -8.35 5.89
C PHE A 113 -18.54 -7.56 4.62
N MET A 114 -17.62 -6.78 4.10
CA MET A 114 -17.83 -6.01 2.87
C MET A 114 -17.99 -6.89 1.63
N PHE A 115 -17.26 -8.01 1.54
CA PHE A 115 -17.24 -8.85 0.34
C PHE A 115 -18.12 -10.10 0.43
N SER A 116 -18.32 -10.68 1.63
CA SER A 116 -18.99 -11.98 1.79
C SER A 116 -20.11 -12.01 2.81
N ASN A 117 -20.34 -10.90 3.52
CA ASN A 117 -21.29 -10.84 4.64
C ASN A 117 -21.03 -11.91 5.73
N THR A 118 -19.78 -12.38 5.83
CA THR A 118 -19.30 -13.34 6.84
C THR A 118 -18.10 -12.77 7.58
N TRP A 119 -17.82 -13.28 8.77
CA TRP A 119 -16.68 -12.83 9.55
C TRP A 119 -15.33 -13.38 9.02
N HIS A 120 -15.37 -14.44 8.18
CA HIS A 120 -14.19 -15.05 7.57
C HIS A 120 -14.42 -15.30 6.08
N TYR A 121 -13.57 -14.69 5.24
CA TYR A 121 -13.59 -14.82 3.80
C TYR A 121 -12.16 -15.00 3.27
N PRO A 122 -11.74 -16.24 2.97
CA PRO A 122 -10.34 -16.54 2.67
C PRO A 122 -9.88 -16.12 1.26
N ASP A 123 -10.83 -15.79 0.36
CA ASP A 123 -10.50 -15.57 -1.06
C ASP A 123 -9.73 -14.28 -1.31
N THR A 124 -9.94 -13.25 -0.48
CA THR A 124 -9.21 -11.98 -0.59
C THR A 124 -8.94 -11.39 0.79
N GLN A 125 -7.74 -10.85 0.98
CA GLN A 125 -7.32 -10.20 2.21
C GLN A 125 -7.24 -8.68 2.01
N ASN A 126 -7.35 -7.91 3.09
CA ASN A 126 -7.30 -6.46 3.02
C ASN A 126 -5.92 -5.91 2.63
N VAL A 127 -5.89 -4.65 2.22
CA VAL A 127 -4.67 -3.95 1.72
C VAL A 127 -3.54 -3.85 2.74
N PHE A 128 -3.82 -3.89 4.05
CA PHE A 128 -2.77 -3.80 5.07
C PHE A 128 -1.84 -5.01 5.06
N PHE A 129 -2.30 -6.18 4.61
CA PHE A 129 -1.41 -7.34 4.40
C PHE A 129 -0.41 -7.07 3.29
N THR A 130 -0.83 -6.43 2.18
CA THR A 130 0.10 -6.00 1.11
C THR A 130 1.13 -5.01 1.64
N LEU A 131 0.69 -4.01 2.43
CA LEU A 131 1.57 -3.03 3.05
C LEU A 131 2.54 -3.68 4.05
N PHE A 132 2.08 -4.63 4.84
CA PHE A 132 2.92 -5.36 5.79
C PHE A 132 3.98 -6.21 5.09
N LEU A 133 3.62 -6.92 4.02
CA LEU A 133 4.59 -7.66 3.21
C LEU A 133 5.60 -6.73 2.55
N GLY A 134 5.15 -5.59 2.02
CA GLY A 134 6.05 -4.54 1.50
C GLY A 134 7.01 -4.05 2.58
N TYR A 135 6.53 -3.79 3.80
CA TYR A 135 7.38 -3.44 4.93
C TYR A 135 8.44 -4.51 5.23
N LEU A 136 8.07 -5.81 5.23
CA LEU A 136 9.03 -6.91 5.40
C LEU A 136 10.06 -6.95 4.27
N GLY A 137 9.64 -6.66 3.04
CA GLY A 137 10.53 -6.52 1.89
C GLY A 137 11.55 -5.40 2.08
N LEU A 138 11.14 -4.23 2.60
CA LEU A 138 12.05 -3.13 2.93
C LEU A 138 13.04 -3.52 4.03
N CYS A 139 12.57 -4.22 5.07
CA CYS A 139 13.46 -4.76 6.11
C CYS A 139 14.49 -5.74 5.54
N ALA A 140 14.09 -6.62 4.61
CA ALA A 140 15.00 -7.57 3.96
C ALA A 140 16.04 -6.86 3.09
N LEU A 141 15.64 -5.80 2.35
CA LEU A 141 16.56 -5.00 1.54
C LEU A 141 17.66 -4.36 2.38
N GLU A 142 17.34 -3.84 3.56
CA GLU A 142 18.35 -3.21 4.42
C GLU A 142 19.16 -4.22 5.26
N ALA A 143 18.47 -5.18 5.89
CA ALA A 143 19.13 -6.11 6.80
C ALA A 143 20.08 -7.10 6.10
N LEU A 144 19.82 -7.41 4.84
CA LEU A 144 20.56 -8.39 4.06
C LEU A 144 21.42 -7.74 2.96
N TRP A 145 21.72 -6.45 3.07
CA TRP A 145 22.50 -5.72 2.06
C TRP A 145 23.86 -6.36 1.74
N GLU A 146 24.55 -6.89 2.73
CA GLU A 146 25.85 -7.56 2.56
C GLU A 146 25.75 -9.01 2.08
N LYS A 147 24.52 -9.56 1.98
CA LYS A 147 24.26 -10.95 1.62
C LYS A 147 23.27 -11.03 0.45
N PRO A 148 23.71 -10.67 -0.79
CA PRO A 148 22.79 -10.47 -1.92
C PRO A 148 21.99 -11.73 -2.30
N LEU A 149 22.58 -12.93 -2.17
CA LEU A 149 21.86 -14.17 -2.44
C LEU A 149 20.73 -14.41 -1.44
N LEU A 150 21.00 -14.21 -0.14
CA LEU A 150 19.98 -14.38 0.90
C LEU A 150 18.91 -13.31 0.79
N GLN A 151 19.28 -12.06 0.45
CA GLN A 151 18.37 -10.97 0.16
C GLN A 151 17.41 -11.32 -0.98
N LEU A 152 17.96 -11.83 -2.10
CA LEU A 152 17.18 -12.24 -3.26
C LEU A 152 16.20 -13.38 -2.91
N LEU A 153 16.66 -14.40 -2.18
CA LEU A 153 15.83 -15.52 -1.75
C LEU A 153 14.69 -15.04 -0.81
N CYS A 154 15.00 -14.14 0.11
CA CYS A 154 14.01 -13.59 1.04
C CYS A 154 12.93 -12.77 0.30
N ILE A 155 13.35 -11.91 -0.64
CA ILE A 155 12.42 -11.10 -1.45
C ILE A 155 11.59 -12.00 -2.37
N ALA A 156 12.20 -13.02 -3.01
CA ALA A 156 11.48 -13.98 -3.84
C ALA A 156 10.46 -14.78 -3.03
N GLY A 157 10.80 -15.18 -1.80
CA GLY A 157 9.89 -15.85 -0.88
C GLY A 157 8.70 -14.97 -0.47
N LEU A 158 8.95 -13.70 -0.12
CA LEU A 158 7.89 -12.73 0.20
C LEU A 158 7.01 -12.41 -1.02
N PHE A 159 7.61 -12.31 -2.20
CA PHE A 159 6.88 -12.15 -3.46
C PHE A 159 5.95 -13.33 -3.72
N GLY A 160 6.46 -14.56 -3.63
CA GLY A 160 5.67 -15.78 -3.79
C GLY A 160 4.55 -15.87 -2.73
N PHE A 161 4.85 -15.49 -1.49
CA PHE A 161 3.85 -15.46 -0.42
C PHE A 161 2.76 -14.40 -0.68
N SER A 162 3.11 -13.22 -1.23
CA SER A 162 2.14 -12.20 -1.59
C SER A 162 1.18 -12.66 -2.69
N PHE A 163 1.64 -13.54 -3.57
CA PHE A 163 0.81 -14.14 -4.62
C PHE A 163 -0.20 -15.14 -4.02
N VAL A 164 0.25 -15.97 -3.08
CA VAL A 164 -0.60 -16.99 -2.42
C VAL A 164 -1.62 -16.35 -1.46
N LEU A 165 -1.25 -15.26 -0.82
CA LEU A 165 -2.11 -14.59 0.18
C LEU A 165 -3.36 -13.93 -0.44
N HIS A 166 -3.39 -13.69 -1.75
CA HIS A 166 -4.51 -13.03 -2.45
C HIS A 166 -4.95 -11.71 -1.82
N SER A 167 -4.01 -10.96 -1.21
CA SER A 167 -4.31 -9.64 -0.64
C SER A 167 -4.68 -8.64 -1.74
N ASP A 168 -5.45 -7.61 -1.39
CA ASP A 168 -5.75 -6.52 -2.31
C ASP A 168 -4.43 -5.90 -2.81
N TYR A 169 -4.30 -5.70 -4.13
CA TYR A 169 -3.07 -5.38 -4.85
C TYR A 169 -1.98 -6.48 -4.85
N SER A 170 -2.05 -7.53 -4.05
CA SER A 170 -1.21 -8.72 -4.10
C SER A 170 0.28 -8.40 -4.43
N TRP A 171 0.89 -9.15 -5.36
CA TRP A 171 2.28 -8.99 -5.78
C TRP A 171 2.58 -7.64 -6.48
N HIS A 172 1.60 -7.02 -7.16
CA HIS A 172 1.79 -5.71 -7.78
C HIS A 172 2.07 -4.63 -6.73
N GLY A 173 1.32 -4.66 -5.63
CA GLY A 173 1.52 -3.75 -4.51
C GLY A 173 2.86 -3.95 -3.82
N PHE A 174 3.26 -5.19 -3.61
CA PHE A 174 4.56 -5.54 -3.07
C PHE A 174 5.70 -4.97 -3.93
N LEU A 175 5.66 -5.22 -5.25
CA LEU A 175 6.66 -4.69 -6.17
C LEU A 175 6.67 -3.16 -6.21
N LEU A 176 5.51 -2.52 -6.21
CA LEU A 176 5.43 -1.05 -6.22
C LEU A 176 6.17 -0.45 -5.03
N ILE A 177 6.00 -1.00 -3.84
CA ILE A 177 6.69 -0.54 -2.62
C ILE A 177 8.22 -0.69 -2.77
N LEU A 178 8.69 -1.85 -3.24
CA LEU A 178 10.13 -2.08 -3.44
C LEU A 178 10.72 -1.14 -4.50
N ILE A 179 10.03 -0.97 -5.63
CA ILE A 179 10.47 -0.07 -6.71
C ILE A 179 10.56 1.37 -6.20
N MET A 180 9.55 1.86 -5.50
CA MET A 180 9.56 3.22 -4.92
C MET A 180 10.76 3.40 -3.97
N TYR A 181 11.07 2.40 -3.15
CA TYR A 181 12.21 2.44 -2.25
C TYR A 181 13.54 2.45 -3.02
N LEU A 182 13.72 1.55 -3.99
CA LEU A 182 14.95 1.46 -4.79
C LEU A 182 15.20 2.72 -5.62
N LEU A 183 14.16 3.30 -6.24
CA LEU A 183 14.29 4.54 -7.00
C LEU A 183 14.65 5.74 -6.11
N ARG A 184 14.26 5.72 -4.82
CA ARG A 184 14.62 6.77 -3.88
C ARG A 184 16.08 6.69 -3.43
N THR A 185 16.63 5.49 -3.24
CA THR A 185 17.99 5.29 -2.72
C THR A 185 19.08 5.57 -3.76
N GLN A 186 18.72 5.70 -5.04
CA GLN A 186 19.70 5.94 -6.13
C GLN A 186 20.08 7.43 -6.32
N LYS A 187 19.70 8.31 -5.40
CA LYS A 187 20.14 9.72 -5.37
C LYS A 187 20.87 10.03 -4.07
#